data_4f05fbf7aba339efe515ad86ed2f4e09
#
_entry.id   4f05fbf7aba339efe515ad86ed2f4e09
#
_cell.length_a   1.000
_cell.length_b   1.000
_cell.length_c   1.000
_cell.angle_alpha   90.00
_cell.angle_beta   90.00
_cell.angle_gamma   90.00
#
_symmetry.space_group_name_H-M   'P 1'
#
loop_
_entity.id
_entity.type
_entity.pdbx_description
1 polymer ?
#
loop_
_entity_poly.entity_id
_entity_poly.type
_entity_poly.pdbx_seq_one_letter_code
_entity_poly.pdbx_strand_id
1 'polypeptide(L)'
;MSKNLTSGAQQQFDAEVKQAFQTAGSLRDTVTIRNXVVGDIYKFRKMGKGLANQKPSQADVTPMDVTHSLISCTLGNWNAPEYTDIFDQAEVNFDEKSELSATIAGALGRRLDQLIIDALAAEASPAGTIAHGSTGMTLGKVITASKNLNDKGVPSGDRHIAVSADGLEDMLNLSTATSADYVSVKSLMSGDIDTYMGFKWHIIETRSEGGLPYASSTWEGFAWHKSAIGMAIGIDIKTEVNYVAQKTSWLCNGVMKAGAVSRDGDGIVSVSYQ
;
A
#
# COMPACT_ATOMS: atom_id res chain seq x y z
N MET A 1 -38.46 48.02 -19.97
CA MET A 1 -37.42 47.06 -19.67
C MET A 1 -38.05 45.66 -19.72
N SER A 2 -37.47 44.76 -20.52
CA SER A 2 -37.98 43.39 -20.64
C SER A 2 -37.71 42.64 -19.35
N LYS A 3 -38.78 42.14 -18.72
CA LYS A 3 -38.67 41.36 -17.47
C LYS A 3 -38.37 39.89 -17.71
N ASN A 4 -38.23 39.50 -18.98
CA ASN A 4 -38.07 38.07 -19.30
C ASN A 4 -36.63 37.68 -19.69
N LEU A 5 -35.65 38.52 -19.36
CA LEU A 5 -34.24 38.22 -19.64
C LEU A 5 -33.71 37.08 -18.79
N THR A 6 -34.33 36.83 -17.63
CA THR A 6 -33.89 35.74 -16.74
C THR A 6 -34.15 34.36 -17.31
N SER A 7 -35.17 34.21 -18.19
CA SER A 7 -35.43 32.89 -18.79
C SER A 7 -34.49 32.57 -19.95
N GLY A 8 -33.72 33.54 -20.43
CA GLY A 8 -32.72 33.32 -21.47
C GLY A 8 -31.29 33.28 -20.94
N ALA A 9 -31.13 33.31 -19.62
CA ALA A 9 -29.80 33.25 -19.04
C ALA A 9 -29.23 31.84 -19.22
N GLN A 10 -28.14 31.74 -19.96
CA GLN A 10 -27.43 30.46 -20.11
C GLN A 10 -26.56 30.24 -18.90
N GLN A 11 -26.60 29.02 -18.38
CA GLN A 11 -25.66 28.58 -17.35
C GLN A 11 -24.35 28.24 -18.03
N GLN A 12 -23.28 28.81 -17.54
CA GLN A 12 -21.94 28.52 -18.02
C GLN A 12 -21.24 27.66 -16.98
N PHE A 13 -20.80 26.51 -17.40
CA PHE A 13 -20.10 25.56 -16.53
C PHE A 13 -18.61 25.66 -16.78
N ASP A 14 -17.85 25.42 -15.72
CA ASP A 14 -16.41 25.35 -15.83
C ASP A 14 -16.02 24.11 -16.66
N ALA A 15 -15.10 24.29 -17.59
CA ALA A 15 -14.59 23.19 -18.41
C ALA A 15 -13.53 22.35 -17.65
N GLU A 16 -13.00 22.90 -16.57
CA GLU A 16 -12.01 22.21 -15.77
C GLU A 16 -12.71 21.48 -14.62
N VAL A 17 -12.57 20.15 -14.61
CA VAL A 17 -13.14 19.31 -13.54
C VAL A 17 -12.10 19.14 -12.46
N LYS A 18 -12.42 19.60 -11.26
CA LYS A 18 -11.56 19.33 -10.11
C LYS A 18 -11.96 18.00 -9.50
N GLN A 19 -11.07 17.01 -9.62
CA GLN A 19 -11.30 15.72 -8.97
C GLN A 19 -11.15 15.87 -7.46
N ALA A 20 -11.92 15.10 -6.70
CA ALA A 20 -11.78 15.04 -5.26
C ALA A 20 -10.36 14.53 -4.91
N PHE A 21 -9.81 15.04 -3.83
CA PHE A 21 -8.50 14.56 -3.39
C PHE A 21 -8.58 13.08 -3.11
N GLN A 22 -7.70 12.31 -3.76
CA GLN A 22 -7.65 10.86 -3.60
C GLN A 22 -6.25 10.38 -3.95
N THR A 23 -5.75 9.44 -3.16
CA THR A 23 -4.46 8.82 -3.42
C THR A 23 -4.64 7.66 -4.38
N ALA A 24 -3.75 7.56 -5.37
CA ALA A 24 -3.80 6.49 -6.37
C ALA A 24 -3.07 5.22 -5.93
N GLY A 25 -2.67 5.14 -4.67
CA GLY A 25 -1.86 4.04 -4.14
C GLY A 25 -0.40 4.43 -4.02
N SER A 26 0.27 3.94 -3.00
CA SER A 26 1.65 4.34 -2.70
C SER A 26 2.55 3.19 -2.28
N LEU A 27 2.00 2.00 -2.03
CA LEU A 27 2.77 0.90 -1.44
C LEU A 27 3.31 -0.08 -2.47
N ARG A 28 2.95 0.06 -3.74
CA ARG A 28 3.33 -0.90 -4.79
C ARG A 28 4.84 -1.17 -4.82
N ASP A 29 5.65 -0.12 -4.72
CA ASP A 29 7.10 -0.25 -4.85
C ASP A 29 7.80 -0.71 -3.56
N THR A 30 7.04 -0.87 -2.47
CA THR A 30 7.58 -1.28 -1.18
C THR A 30 7.65 -2.80 -1.02
N VAL A 31 7.26 -3.56 -2.04
CA VAL A 31 7.18 -5.03 -2.00
C VAL A 31 7.92 -5.63 -3.19
N THR A 32 8.15 -6.95 -3.14
CA THR A 32 8.75 -7.68 -4.26
C THR A 32 7.64 -8.05 -5.25
N ILE A 33 7.74 -7.54 -6.48
CA ILE A 33 6.70 -7.74 -7.50
C ILE A 33 7.12 -8.82 -8.49
N ARG A 34 6.15 -9.67 -8.89
CA ARG A 34 6.27 -10.61 -10.01
C ARG A 34 5.15 -10.31 -11.00
N ASN A 35 5.55 -9.83 -12.16
CA ASN A 35 4.62 -9.52 -13.26
C ASN A 35 4.48 -10.72 -14.16
N UNK A 36 3.30 -10.68 -14.88
CA UNK A 36 3.11 -11.47 -15.70
C UNK A 36 2.84 -12.72 -15.34
N VAL A 37 2.25 -12.86 -14.43
CA VAL A 37 1.92 -14.19 -13.90
C VAL A 37 0.75 -14.79 -14.66
N VAL A 38 0.91 -16.02 -15.11
CA VAL A 38 -0.15 -16.76 -15.81
C VAL A 38 -0.80 -17.74 -14.83
N GLY A 39 -2.14 -17.71 -14.75
CA GLY A 39 -2.90 -18.56 -13.85
C GLY A 39 -3.42 -17.80 -12.64
N ASP A 40 -3.93 -18.54 -11.67
CA ASP A 40 -4.59 -17.97 -10.49
C ASP A 40 -3.72 -18.04 -9.24
N ILE A 41 -2.64 -18.80 -9.28
CA ILE A 41 -1.77 -18.98 -8.11
C ILE A 41 -0.31 -18.86 -8.57
N TYR A 42 0.43 -17.99 -7.88
CA TYR A 42 1.88 -17.92 -8.05
C TYR A 42 2.55 -18.43 -6.78
N LYS A 43 3.60 -19.23 -6.93
CA LYS A 43 4.32 -19.81 -5.78
C LYS A 43 5.67 -19.14 -5.63
N PHE A 44 5.83 -18.40 -4.54
CA PHE A 44 7.11 -17.85 -4.14
C PHE A 44 7.92 -18.94 -3.44
N ARG A 45 9.22 -18.98 -3.72
CA ARG A 45 10.12 -19.93 -3.08
C ARG A 45 10.86 -19.26 -1.93
N LYS A 46 10.99 -19.98 -0.82
CA LYS A 46 11.78 -19.55 0.33
C LYS A 46 12.73 -20.68 0.70
N MET A 47 13.98 -20.31 0.94
CA MET A 47 15.01 -21.25 1.41
C MET A 47 15.31 -20.92 2.86
N GLY A 48 15.40 -21.95 3.69
CA GLY A 48 15.68 -21.81 5.11
C GLY A 48 17.13 -21.46 5.40
N LYS A 49 17.41 -21.25 6.67
CA LYS A 49 18.76 -20.93 7.14
C LYS A 49 19.60 -22.20 7.20
N GLY A 50 20.89 -22.07 6.99
CA GLY A 50 21.84 -23.18 7.12
C GLY A 50 22.88 -22.89 8.19
N LEU A 51 23.49 -23.93 8.71
CA LEU A 51 24.57 -23.85 9.69
C LEU A 51 25.81 -24.50 9.13
N ALA A 52 26.96 -23.88 9.34
CA ALA A 52 28.24 -24.47 8.96
C ALA A 52 28.65 -25.54 9.95
N ASN A 53 29.19 -26.62 9.43
CA ASN A 53 29.72 -27.74 10.23
C ASN A 53 31.25 -27.75 10.15
N GLN A 54 31.90 -28.05 11.27
CA GLN A 54 33.33 -28.23 11.27
C GLN A 54 33.65 -29.63 10.72
N LYS A 55 34.52 -29.67 9.71
CA LYS A 55 34.92 -30.91 9.07
C LYS A 55 36.32 -31.30 9.57
N PRO A 56 36.50 -32.46 10.21
CA PRO A 56 37.85 -32.97 10.51
C PRO A 56 38.61 -33.30 9.23
N SER A 57 39.94 -33.35 9.34
CA SER A 57 40.77 -33.72 8.20
C SER A 57 40.41 -35.12 7.70
N GLN A 58 40.28 -35.25 6.37
CA GLN A 58 40.01 -36.51 5.69
C GLN A 58 38.62 -37.13 5.99
N ALA A 59 37.76 -36.44 6.74
CA ALA A 59 36.39 -36.92 6.98
C ALA A 59 35.48 -36.54 5.81
N ASP A 60 34.37 -37.25 5.66
CA ASP A 60 33.34 -36.93 4.66
C ASP A 60 32.60 -35.67 5.08
N VAL A 61 32.05 -34.94 4.07
CA VAL A 61 31.26 -33.75 4.33
C VAL A 61 29.84 -34.11 4.77
N THR A 62 29.30 -33.38 5.73
CA THR A 62 27.93 -33.56 6.21
C THR A 62 27.05 -32.46 5.62
N PRO A 63 25.99 -32.80 4.86
CA PRO A 63 25.10 -31.80 4.30
C PRO A 63 24.35 -31.00 5.37
N MET A 64 24.05 -29.74 5.10
CA MET A 64 23.27 -28.85 6.00
C MET A 64 21.78 -29.16 6.02
N ASP A 65 21.26 -29.83 5.00
CA ASP A 65 19.83 -30.13 4.85
C ASP A 65 18.97 -28.87 4.96
N VAL A 66 19.23 -27.91 4.08
CA VAL A 66 18.50 -26.63 4.06
C VAL A 66 17.05 -26.89 3.60
N THR A 67 16.09 -26.39 4.38
CA THR A 67 14.68 -26.57 4.07
C THR A 67 14.26 -25.65 2.92
N HIS A 68 13.35 -26.14 2.09
CA HIS A 68 12.74 -25.38 0.99
C HIS A 68 11.24 -25.35 1.20
N SER A 69 10.64 -24.17 1.04
CA SER A 69 9.19 -24.03 1.17
C SER A 69 8.63 -23.21 0.01
N LEU A 70 7.35 -23.45 -0.27
CA LEU A 70 6.61 -22.74 -1.32
C LEU A 70 5.46 -22.00 -0.65
N ILE A 71 5.37 -20.71 -0.93
CA ILE A 71 4.33 -19.83 -0.39
C ILE A 71 3.42 -19.46 -1.54
N SER A 72 2.15 -19.86 -1.44
CA SER A 72 1.17 -19.65 -2.50
C SER A 72 0.54 -18.27 -2.39
N CYS A 73 0.58 -17.53 -3.47
CA CYS A 73 -0.09 -16.23 -3.62
C CYS A 73 -1.24 -16.39 -4.59
N THR A 74 -2.46 -16.25 -4.12
CA THR A 74 -3.67 -16.34 -4.94
C THR A 74 -3.96 -14.97 -5.54
N LEU A 75 -4.18 -14.93 -6.86
CA LEU A 75 -4.51 -13.71 -7.57
C LEU A 75 -6.02 -13.55 -7.66
N GLY A 76 -6.53 -12.38 -7.27
CA GLY A 76 -7.92 -12.00 -7.43
C GLY A 76 -8.13 -11.19 -8.69
N ASN A 77 -9.32 -11.28 -9.26
CA ASN A 77 -9.74 -10.48 -10.41
C ASN A 77 -10.50 -9.27 -9.89
N TRP A 78 -10.03 -8.07 -10.25
CA TRP A 78 -10.59 -6.81 -9.77
C TRP A 78 -11.01 -5.96 -10.96
N ASN A 79 -12.18 -5.33 -10.86
CA ASN A 79 -12.61 -4.39 -11.89
C ASN A 79 -13.30 -3.20 -11.25
N ALA A 80 -13.25 -2.08 -11.96
CA ALA A 80 -13.86 -0.81 -11.54
C ALA A 80 -14.57 -0.22 -12.77
N PRO A 81 -15.83 -0.60 -13.02
CA PRO A 81 -16.57 -0.12 -14.19
C PRO A 81 -17.41 1.10 -13.86
N GLU A 82 -17.58 2.00 -14.83
CA GLU A 82 -18.52 3.11 -14.76
C GLU A 82 -19.04 3.42 -16.16
N TYR A 83 -20.31 3.84 -16.25
CA TYR A 83 -20.95 4.19 -17.51
C TYR A 83 -21.03 5.70 -17.67
N THR A 84 -20.84 6.16 -18.90
CA THR A 84 -21.13 7.56 -19.31
C THR A 84 -22.16 7.51 -20.41
N ASP A 85 -23.33 8.11 -20.17
CA ASP A 85 -24.40 8.14 -21.17
C ASP A 85 -24.07 9.17 -22.24
N ILE A 86 -24.43 8.85 -23.49
CA ILE A 86 -24.20 9.77 -24.63
C ILE A 86 -24.93 11.09 -24.43
N PHE A 87 -26.16 11.03 -23.88
CA PHE A 87 -26.95 12.25 -23.71
C PHE A 87 -26.37 13.12 -22.61
N ASP A 88 -25.89 12.51 -21.50
CA ASP A 88 -25.24 13.26 -20.42
C ASP A 88 -23.95 13.92 -20.94
N GLN A 89 -23.17 13.18 -21.73
CA GLN A 89 -21.93 13.72 -22.31
C GLN A 89 -22.21 14.96 -23.21
N ALA A 90 -23.36 14.95 -23.87
CA ALA A 90 -23.73 16.08 -24.73
C ALA A 90 -24.12 17.34 -23.94
N GLU A 91 -24.42 17.20 -22.66
CA GLU A 91 -24.84 18.32 -21.81
C GLU A 91 -23.67 18.98 -21.06
N VAL A 92 -22.52 18.33 -21.02
CA VAL A 92 -21.34 18.84 -20.31
C VAL A 92 -20.27 19.30 -21.31
N ASN A 93 -19.37 20.16 -20.86
CA ASN A 93 -18.34 20.75 -21.72
C ASN A 93 -16.93 20.23 -21.40
N PHE A 94 -16.84 19.04 -20.81
CA PHE A 94 -15.56 18.37 -20.53
C PHE A 94 -15.65 16.91 -20.95
N ASP A 95 -14.49 16.25 -21.07
CA ASP A 95 -14.43 14.84 -21.46
C ASP A 95 -14.55 13.95 -20.21
N GLU A 96 -15.76 13.55 -19.89
CA GLU A 96 -16.06 12.72 -18.73
C GLU A 96 -15.32 11.39 -18.76
N LYS A 97 -15.11 10.82 -19.96
CA LYS A 97 -14.42 9.51 -20.08
C LYS A 97 -12.98 9.60 -19.58
N SER A 98 -12.30 10.72 -19.88
CA SER A 98 -10.92 10.92 -19.42
C SER A 98 -10.87 11.05 -17.90
N GLU A 99 -11.80 11.81 -17.32
CA GLU A 99 -11.85 12.00 -15.86
C GLU A 99 -12.20 10.71 -15.12
N LEU A 100 -13.14 9.92 -15.67
CA LEU A 100 -13.48 8.61 -15.11
C LEU A 100 -12.30 7.64 -15.17
N SER A 101 -11.53 7.67 -16.25
CA SER A 101 -10.36 6.80 -16.39
C SER A 101 -9.33 7.06 -15.29
N ALA A 102 -9.10 8.34 -14.95
CA ALA A 102 -8.19 8.71 -13.86
C ALA A 102 -8.73 8.22 -12.50
N THR A 103 -10.03 8.39 -12.27
CA THR A 103 -10.67 7.93 -11.03
C THR A 103 -10.58 6.41 -10.88
N ILE A 104 -10.83 5.68 -11.96
CA ILE A 104 -10.78 4.21 -12.00
C ILE A 104 -9.36 3.71 -11.72
N ALA A 105 -8.36 4.35 -12.34
CA ALA A 105 -6.96 3.98 -12.10
C ALA A 105 -6.57 4.19 -10.64
N GLY A 106 -7.03 5.29 -10.03
CA GLY A 106 -6.79 5.56 -8.61
C GLY A 106 -7.45 4.52 -7.71
N ALA A 107 -8.67 4.10 -8.04
CA ALA A 107 -9.38 3.08 -7.27
C ALA A 107 -8.64 1.75 -7.30
N LEU A 108 -8.16 1.34 -8.48
CA LEU A 108 -7.40 0.08 -8.59
C LEU A 108 -6.04 0.17 -7.88
N GLY A 109 -5.41 1.36 -7.89
CA GLY A 109 -4.18 1.58 -7.14
C GLY A 109 -4.39 1.43 -5.64
N ARG A 110 -5.50 1.98 -5.11
CA ARG A 110 -5.84 1.79 -3.70
C ARG A 110 -6.14 0.32 -3.37
N ARG A 111 -6.72 -0.42 -4.32
CA ARG A 111 -6.93 -1.87 -4.13
C ARG A 111 -5.60 -2.61 -4.02
N LEU A 112 -4.58 -2.22 -4.79
CA LEU A 112 -3.25 -2.81 -4.64
C LEU A 112 -2.69 -2.55 -3.23
N ASP A 113 -2.84 -1.32 -2.72
CA ASP A 113 -2.41 -1.01 -1.35
C ASP A 113 -3.15 -1.90 -0.34
N GLN A 114 -4.47 -2.10 -0.54
CA GLN A 114 -5.26 -2.95 0.36
C GLN A 114 -4.73 -4.39 0.36
N LEU A 115 -4.38 -4.93 -0.80
CA LEU A 115 -3.83 -6.29 -0.87
C LEU A 115 -2.52 -6.40 -0.09
N ILE A 116 -1.67 -5.38 -0.14
CA ILE A 116 -0.41 -5.36 0.62
C ILE A 116 -0.70 -5.27 2.12
N ILE A 117 -1.59 -4.38 2.52
CA ILE A 117 -1.96 -4.21 3.94
C ILE A 117 -2.59 -5.50 4.49
N ASP A 118 -3.47 -6.13 3.71
CA ASP A 118 -4.08 -7.40 4.11
C ASP A 118 -3.03 -8.50 4.28
N ALA A 119 -2.03 -8.54 3.40
CA ALA A 119 -0.94 -9.52 3.51
C ALA A 119 -0.07 -9.27 4.74
N LEU A 120 0.15 -8.00 5.10
CA LEU A 120 0.89 -7.64 6.31
C LEU A 120 0.08 -8.03 7.56
N ALA A 121 -1.22 -7.71 7.57
CA ALA A 121 -2.10 -7.98 8.71
C ALA A 121 -2.36 -9.48 8.91
N ALA A 122 -2.33 -10.25 7.83
CA ALA A 122 -2.60 -11.70 7.88
C ALA A 122 -1.41 -12.52 8.35
N GLU A 123 -0.23 -11.91 8.54
CA GLU A 123 0.95 -12.66 8.97
C GLU A 123 0.77 -13.17 10.40
N ALA A 124 0.74 -14.49 10.55
CA ALA A 124 0.47 -15.14 11.82
C ALA A 124 1.68 -15.14 12.78
N SER A 125 2.89 -14.98 12.25
CA SER A 125 4.13 -15.07 13.04
C SER A 125 5.09 -13.95 12.64
N PRO A 126 4.70 -12.68 12.89
CA PRO A 126 5.61 -11.58 12.56
C PRO A 126 6.84 -11.57 13.47
N ALA A 127 7.87 -10.81 13.08
CA ALA A 127 9.08 -10.63 13.90
C ALA A 127 8.76 -10.02 15.26
N GLY A 128 7.66 -9.29 15.35
CA GLY A 128 7.18 -8.72 16.60
C GLY A 128 5.83 -8.06 16.45
N THR A 129 5.10 -8.00 17.55
CA THR A 129 3.85 -7.26 17.67
C THR A 129 4.01 -6.28 18.82
N ILE A 130 3.93 -4.99 18.52
CA ILE A 130 4.11 -3.92 19.50
C ILE A 130 2.73 -3.41 19.89
N ALA A 131 2.35 -3.63 21.13
CA ALA A 131 1.03 -3.24 21.64
C ALA A 131 0.91 -1.72 21.76
N HIS A 132 -0.33 -1.22 21.70
CA HIS A 132 -0.58 0.22 21.80
C HIS A 132 -0.21 0.80 23.16
N GLY A 133 -0.40 0.01 24.25
CA GLY A 133 -0.06 0.46 25.60
C GLY A 133 -0.80 1.70 26.03
N SER A 134 -1.97 1.96 25.43
CA SER A 134 -2.78 3.18 25.66
C SER A 134 -1.97 4.45 25.39
N THR A 135 -1.09 4.39 24.39
CA THR A 135 -0.29 5.54 23.95
C THR A 135 -0.33 5.64 22.42
N GLY A 136 -0.09 6.83 21.93
CA GLY A 136 0.06 7.06 20.50
C GLY A 136 1.34 6.47 19.95
N MET A 137 1.68 6.87 18.74
CA MET A 137 2.94 6.44 18.11
C MET A 137 4.10 7.14 18.81
N THR A 138 5.08 6.36 19.26
CA THR A 138 6.22 6.91 20.00
C THR A 138 7.52 6.49 19.34
N LEU A 139 8.58 7.26 19.58
CA LEU A 139 9.92 6.92 19.11
C LEU A 139 10.35 5.54 19.63
N GLY A 140 9.98 5.21 20.87
CA GLY A 140 10.28 3.91 21.46
C GLY A 140 9.70 2.74 20.68
N LYS A 141 8.48 2.90 20.12
CA LYS A 141 7.86 1.87 19.30
C LYS A 141 8.64 1.67 17.98
N VAL A 142 9.10 2.76 17.37
CA VAL A 142 9.90 2.68 16.14
C VAL A 142 11.24 1.99 16.42
N ILE A 143 11.89 2.34 17.53
CA ILE A 143 13.14 1.71 17.94
C ILE A 143 12.93 0.21 18.19
N THR A 144 11.83 -0.16 18.86
CA THR A 144 11.50 -1.57 19.11
C THR A 144 11.24 -2.33 17.81
N ALA A 145 10.57 -1.69 16.84
CA ALA A 145 10.34 -2.31 15.53
C ALA A 145 11.68 -2.56 14.82
N SER A 146 12.59 -1.60 14.85
CA SER A 146 13.92 -1.74 14.27
C SER A 146 14.70 -2.86 14.98
N LYS A 147 14.63 -2.92 16.32
CA LYS A 147 15.28 -3.96 17.10
C LYS A 147 14.75 -5.33 16.69
N ASN A 148 13.44 -5.51 16.59
CA ASN A 148 12.83 -6.79 16.25
C ASN A 148 13.31 -7.29 14.87
N LEU A 149 13.41 -6.39 13.90
CA LEU A 149 13.93 -6.75 12.58
C LEU A 149 15.42 -7.13 12.64
N ASN A 150 16.20 -6.40 13.45
CA ASN A 150 17.63 -6.69 13.61
C ASN A 150 17.84 -8.05 14.30
N ASP A 151 17.03 -8.38 15.31
CA ASP A 151 17.10 -9.66 16.01
C ASP A 151 16.87 -10.84 15.06
N LYS A 152 16.09 -10.63 14.00
CA LYS A 152 15.82 -11.66 12.99
C LYS A 152 16.83 -11.65 11.84
N GLY A 153 17.79 -10.71 11.85
CA GLY A 153 18.83 -10.63 10.83
C GLY A 153 18.35 -10.02 9.53
N VAL A 154 17.30 -9.20 9.57
CA VAL A 154 16.76 -8.54 8.37
C VAL A 154 17.72 -7.41 7.95
N PRO A 155 18.09 -7.29 6.66
CA PRO A 155 18.96 -6.20 6.22
C PRO A 155 18.41 -4.81 6.58
N SER A 156 19.32 -3.85 6.79
CA SER A 156 18.93 -2.48 7.18
C SER A 156 18.41 -1.64 6.01
N GLY A 157 18.73 -2.02 4.78
CA GLY A 157 18.19 -1.34 3.60
C GLY A 157 16.79 -1.77 3.26
N ASP A 158 16.08 -0.95 2.51
CA ASP A 158 14.73 -1.27 1.99
C ASP A 158 13.73 -1.66 3.07
N ARG A 159 13.82 -0.98 4.23
CA ARG A 159 12.82 -1.10 5.29
C ARG A 159 11.79 0.01 5.14
N HIS A 160 10.53 -0.34 5.27
CA HIS A 160 9.41 0.57 5.12
C HIS A 160 8.56 0.54 6.38
N ILE A 161 7.90 1.66 6.68
CA ILE A 161 6.93 1.74 7.76
C ILE A 161 5.72 2.51 7.26
N ALA A 162 4.53 1.99 7.55
CA ALA A 162 3.27 2.64 7.20
C ALA A 162 2.55 3.06 8.49
N VAL A 163 2.22 4.33 8.59
CA VAL A 163 1.50 4.90 9.73
C VAL A 163 0.40 5.82 9.21
N SER A 164 -0.59 6.08 10.08
CA SER A 164 -1.65 7.05 9.78
C SER A 164 -1.15 8.48 10.00
N ALA A 165 -1.94 9.45 9.58
CA ALA A 165 -1.65 10.85 9.87
C ALA A 165 -1.62 11.11 11.39
N ASP A 166 -2.49 10.42 12.14
CA ASP A 166 -2.50 10.51 13.61
C ASP A 166 -1.17 10.04 14.21
N GLY A 167 -0.62 8.93 13.67
CA GLY A 167 0.68 8.43 14.13
C GLY A 167 1.82 9.40 13.85
N LEU A 168 1.77 10.10 12.73
CA LEU A 168 2.76 11.14 12.44
C LEU A 168 2.60 12.34 13.39
N GLU A 169 1.36 12.76 13.67
CA GLU A 169 1.09 13.83 14.63
C GLU A 169 1.65 13.48 16.02
N ASP A 170 1.45 12.24 16.46
CA ASP A 170 1.99 11.77 17.73
C ASP A 170 3.52 11.92 17.78
N MET A 171 4.19 11.54 16.71
CA MET A 171 5.65 11.65 16.65
C MET A 171 6.12 13.10 16.76
N LEU A 172 5.38 14.04 16.15
CA LEU A 172 5.70 15.46 16.22
C LEU A 172 5.44 16.06 17.60
N ASN A 173 4.47 15.50 18.33
CA ASN A 173 4.09 16.02 19.66
C ASN A 173 4.94 15.45 20.80
N LEU A 174 5.96 14.63 20.49
CA LEU A 174 6.80 14.05 21.54
C LEU A 174 7.58 15.14 22.29
N SER A 175 7.31 15.29 23.56
CA SER A 175 7.98 16.27 24.41
C SER A 175 9.44 15.92 24.70
N THR A 176 9.81 14.66 24.52
CA THR A 176 11.16 14.16 24.76
C THR A 176 12.06 14.24 23.53
N ALA A 177 11.51 14.64 22.39
CA ALA A 177 12.30 14.76 21.17
C ALA A 177 13.37 15.84 21.36
N THR A 178 14.62 15.50 21.09
CA THR A 178 15.69 16.49 21.07
C THR A 178 15.49 17.41 19.86
N SER A 179 16.16 18.55 19.85
CA SER A 179 16.03 19.48 18.72
C SER A 179 16.45 18.84 17.40
N ALA A 180 17.44 17.93 17.43
CA ALA A 180 17.87 17.20 16.22
C ALA A 180 16.81 16.22 15.75
N ASP A 181 16.21 15.48 16.68
CA ASP A 181 15.11 14.53 16.36
C ASP A 181 13.90 15.27 15.83
N TYR A 182 13.55 16.38 16.44
CA TYR A 182 12.41 17.20 16.01
C TYR A 182 12.63 17.72 14.58
N VAL A 183 13.83 18.19 14.27
CA VAL A 183 14.16 18.66 12.93
C VAL A 183 14.02 17.54 11.90
N SER A 184 14.47 16.33 12.24
CA SER A 184 14.36 15.17 11.35
C SER A 184 12.92 14.78 11.09
N VAL A 185 12.07 14.75 12.12
CA VAL A 185 10.65 14.42 11.98
C VAL A 185 9.93 15.51 11.18
N LYS A 186 10.26 16.77 11.44
CA LYS A 186 9.69 17.91 10.71
C LYS A 186 10.08 17.85 9.22
N SER A 187 11.31 17.50 8.91
CA SER A 187 11.77 17.34 7.52
C SER A 187 11.06 16.18 6.83
N LEU A 188 10.77 15.10 7.56
CA LEU A 188 9.98 13.98 7.03
C LEU A 188 8.57 14.46 6.67
N MET A 189 7.96 15.25 7.54
CA MET A 189 6.60 15.77 7.33
C MET A 189 6.56 16.76 6.15
N SER A 190 7.61 17.57 5.98
CA SER A 190 7.67 18.52 4.87
C SER A 190 8.01 17.85 3.53
N GLY A 191 8.41 16.59 3.55
CA GLY A 191 8.80 15.86 2.35
C GLY A 191 10.24 16.04 1.93
N ASP A 192 11.03 16.73 2.76
CA ASP A 192 12.45 16.95 2.45
C ASP A 192 13.26 15.67 2.58
N ILE A 193 12.85 14.78 3.49
CA ILE A 193 13.46 13.46 3.62
C ILE A 193 12.33 12.40 3.69
N ASP A 194 12.60 11.26 3.10
CA ASP A 194 11.65 10.16 3.10
C ASP A 194 12.08 9.01 4.02
N THR A 195 13.24 9.14 4.66
CA THR A 195 13.80 8.09 5.52
C THR A 195 14.10 8.67 6.91
N TYR A 196 13.61 8.01 7.95
CA TYR A 196 13.85 8.40 9.34
C TYR A 196 13.96 7.13 10.18
N MET A 197 14.95 7.08 11.07
CA MET A 197 15.20 5.93 11.95
C MET A 197 15.37 4.61 11.21
N GLY A 198 15.94 4.68 9.98
CA GLY A 198 16.20 3.49 9.18
C GLY A 198 15.03 2.97 8.37
N PHE A 199 13.88 3.65 8.42
CA PHE A 199 12.69 3.28 7.67
C PHE A 199 12.32 4.36 6.65
N LYS A 200 11.81 3.93 5.50
CA LYS A 200 11.09 4.81 4.59
C LYS A 200 9.64 4.91 5.06
N TRP A 201 9.20 6.12 5.31
CA TRP A 201 7.88 6.36 5.90
C TRP A 201 6.83 6.55 4.83
N HIS A 202 5.69 5.90 5.04
CA HIS A 202 4.51 6.02 4.19
C HIS A 202 3.35 6.44 5.07
N ILE A 203 2.86 7.65 4.82
CA ILE A 203 1.72 8.18 5.59
C ILE A 203 0.47 7.82 4.81
N ILE A 204 -0.37 6.98 5.42
CA ILE A 204 -1.59 6.48 4.78
C ILE A 204 -2.77 7.29 5.28
N GLU A 205 -3.51 7.86 4.36
CA GLU A 205 -4.73 8.62 4.68
C GLU A 205 -5.80 7.70 5.28
N THR A 206 -6.73 8.31 6.01
CA THR A 206 -7.90 7.59 6.54
C THR A 206 -8.84 7.28 5.37
N ARG A 207 -8.91 6.03 4.98
CA ARG A 207 -9.74 5.60 3.86
C ARG A 207 -10.18 4.15 4.06
N SER A 208 -11.32 3.80 3.49
CA SER A 208 -11.90 2.46 3.66
C SER A 208 -11.15 1.41 2.84
N GLU A 209 -10.59 1.79 1.70
CA GLU A 209 -9.85 0.87 0.83
C GLU A 209 -8.41 1.34 0.70
N GLY A 210 -7.47 0.46 1.06
CA GLY A 210 -6.06 0.77 1.06
C GLY A 210 -5.60 1.55 2.28
N GLY A 211 -6.48 1.73 3.28
CA GLY A 211 -6.15 2.36 4.54
C GLY A 211 -5.67 1.37 5.58
N LEU A 212 -5.00 1.87 6.62
CA LEU A 212 -4.54 1.02 7.71
C LEU A 212 -5.73 0.54 8.55
N PRO A 213 -5.63 -0.65 9.16
CA PRO A 213 -6.71 -1.13 10.04
C PRO A 213 -6.90 -0.20 11.25
N TYR A 214 -8.15 0.11 11.54
CA TYR A 214 -8.53 0.93 12.69
C TYR A 214 -9.72 0.27 13.38
N ALA A 215 -9.55 -0.10 14.63
CA ALA A 215 -10.62 -0.73 15.40
C ALA A 215 -10.44 -0.42 16.88
N SER A 216 -11.56 -0.17 17.56
CA SER A 216 -11.56 0.11 19.02
C SER A 216 -10.58 1.23 19.39
N SER A 217 -10.60 2.32 18.63
CA SER A 217 -9.74 3.49 18.83
C SER A 217 -8.24 3.17 18.72
N THR A 218 -7.89 2.12 18.00
CA THR A 218 -6.49 1.69 17.83
C THR A 218 -6.17 1.57 16.35
N TRP A 219 -5.10 2.21 15.92
CA TRP A 219 -4.51 2.03 14.60
C TRP A 219 -3.54 0.88 14.63
N GLU A 220 -3.47 0.14 13.53
CA GLU A 220 -2.45 -0.87 13.34
C GLU A 220 -1.56 -0.47 12.17
N GLY A 221 -0.36 -0.01 12.48
CA GLY A 221 0.67 0.27 11.49
C GLY A 221 1.58 -0.93 11.33
N PHE A 222 2.40 -0.90 10.29
CA PHE A 222 3.30 -2.01 9.97
C PHE A 222 4.67 -1.47 9.60
N ALA A 223 5.70 -2.23 10.00
CA ALA A 223 7.07 -2.01 9.54
C ALA A 223 7.53 -3.31 8.87
N TRP A 224 8.11 -3.21 7.68
CA TRP A 224 8.50 -4.42 6.94
C TRP A 224 9.70 -4.15 6.05
N HIS A 225 10.37 -5.23 5.66
CA HIS A 225 11.41 -5.22 4.64
C HIS A 225 10.79 -5.59 3.30
N LYS A 226 11.26 -4.96 2.23
CA LYS A 226 10.72 -5.14 0.87
C LYS A 226 10.60 -6.60 0.46
N SER A 227 11.55 -7.44 0.82
CA SER A 227 11.54 -8.86 0.44
C SER A 227 10.57 -9.71 1.26
N ALA A 228 10.02 -9.16 2.37
CA ALA A 228 9.12 -9.92 3.24
C ALA A 228 7.73 -10.13 2.64
N ILE A 229 7.33 -9.26 1.71
CA ILE A 229 6.03 -9.34 1.03
C ILE A 229 6.27 -9.60 -0.45
N GLY A 230 5.49 -10.51 -1.01
CA GLY A 230 5.48 -10.77 -2.45
C GLY A 230 4.14 -10.41 -3.05
N MET A 231 4.17 -9.70 -4.16
CA MET A 231 2.98 -9.37 -4.94
C MET A 231 3.10 -10.01 -6.30
N ALA A 232 2.04 -10.70 -6.73
CA ALA A 232 1.95 -11.31 -8.04
C ALA A 232 0.92 -10.55 -8.86
N ILE A 233 1.29 -10.14 -10.07
CA ILE A 233 0.42 -9.39 -10.97
C ILE A 233 0.29 -10.19 -12.27
N GLY A 234 -0.94 -10.62 -12.57
CA GLY A 234 -1.25 -11.29 -13.81
C GLY A 234 -1.65 -10.30 -14.90
N ILE A 235 -2.50 -9.33 -14.55
CA ILE A 235 -2.89 -8.22 -15.41
C ILE A 235 -2.66 -6.94 -14.62
N ASP A 236 -1.79 -6.09 -15.12
CA ASP A 236 -1.55 -4.79 -14.49
C ASP A 236 -2.74 -3.87 -14.72
N ILE A 237 -2.81 -2.78 -13.99
CA ILE A 237 -3.92 -1.83 -14.11
C ILE A 237 -4.06 -1.38 -15.57
N LYS A 238 -5.24 -1.61 -16.12
CA LYS A 238 -5.53 -1.28 -17.51
C LYS A 238 -6.96 -0.76 -17.58
N THR A 239 -7.16 0.37 -18.22
CA THR A 239 -8.50 0.95 -18.41
C THR A 239 -8.88 0.80 -19.88
N GLU A 240 -10.09 0.33 -20.15
CA GLU A 240 -10.66 0.18 -21.50
C GLU A 240 -11.96 0.97 -21.56
N VAL A 241 -12.19 1.64 -22.69
CA VAL A 241 -13.41 2.39 -22.95
C VAL A 241 -14.09 1.77 -24.16
N ASN A 242 -15.30 1.25 -23.97
CA ASN A 242 -16.03 0.54 -25.02
C ASN A 242 -17.47 1.04 -25.07
N TYR A 243 -18.02 1.16 -26.28
CA TYR A 243 -19.40 1.54 -26.46
C TYR A 243 -20.32 0.32 -26.27
N VAL A 244 -21.35 0.50 -25.44
CA VAL A 244 -22.34 -0.54 -25.16
C VAL A 244 -23.68 -0.11 -25.76
N ALA A 245 -24.01 -0.64 -26.94
CA ALA A 245 -25.18 -0.22 -27.69
C ALA A 245 -26.49 -0.45 -26.93
N GLN A 246 -26.57 -1.52 -26.15
CA GLN A 246 -27.77 -1.86 -25.36
C GLN A 246 -28.12 -0.79 -24.32
N LYS A 247 -27.10 0.00 -23.89
CA LYS A 247 -27.29 1.02 -22.86
C LYS A 247 -27.15 2.45 -23.41
N THR A 248 -26.85 2.58 -24.69
CA THR A 248 -26.56 3.86 -25.34
C THR A 248 -25.51 4.66 -24.55
N SER A 249 -24.49 3.95 -24.06
CA SER A 249 -23.51 4.51 -23.12
C SER A 249 -22.11 3.98 -23.42
N TRP A 250 -21.11 4.75 -23.01
CA TRP A 250 -19.73 4.28 -22.99
C TRP A 250 -19.45 3.63 -21.64
N LEU A 251 -18.82 2.47 -21.67
CA LEU A 251 -18.35 1.78 -20.47
C LEU A 251 -16.87 2.03 -20.31
N CYS A 252 -16.49 2.75 -19.25
CA CYS A 252 -15.11 2.87 -18.82
C CYS A 252 -14.88 1.79 -17.78
N ASN A 253 -14.00 0.84 -18.09
CA ASN A 253 -13.80 -0.31 -17.20
C ASN A 253 -12.31 -0.50 -16.93
N GLY A 254 -11.92 -0.34 -15.69
CA GLY A 254 -10.58 -0.70 -15.26
C GLY A 254 -10.54 -2.15 -14.84
N VAL A 255 -9.50 -2.86 -15.24
CA VAL A 255 -9.30 -4.26 -14.86
C VAL A 255 -7.91 -4.48 -14.33
N MET A 256 -7.79 -5.44 -13.40
CA MET A 256 -6.53 -5.80 -12.79
C MET A 256 -6.63 -7.21 -12.25
N LYS A 257 -5.53 -7.98 -12.35
CA LYS A 257 -5.45 -9.29 -11.71
C LYS A 257 -4.19 -9.32 -10.85
N ALA A 258 -4.37 -9.33 -9.52
CA ALA A 258 -3.24 -9.21 -8.59
C ALA A 258 -3.55 -9.89 -7.26
N GLY A 259 -2.48 -10.23 -6.54
CA GLY A 259 -2.57 -10.76 -5.19
C GLY A 259 -1.28 -10.47 -4.44
N ALA A 260 -1.33 -10.47 -3.12
CA ALA A 260 -0.14 -10.28 -2.28
C ALA A 260 -0.13 -11.30 -1.16
N VAL A 261 1.06 -11.64 -0.68
CA VAL A 261 1.23 -12.63 0.39
C VAL A 261 2.51 -12.34 1.17
N SER A 262 2.47 -12.62 2.47
CA SER A 262 3.67 -12.60 3.30
C SER A 262 4.59 -13.75 2.89
N ARG A 263 5.84 -13.42 2.53
CA ARG A 263 6.86 -14.43 2.17
C ARG A 263 7.70 -14.81 3.37
N ASP A 264 7.88 -13.90 4.31
CA ASP A 264 8.72 -14.15 5.48
C ASP A 264 8.28 -13.24 6.62
N GLY A 265 7.61 -13.84 7.62
CA GLY A 265 7.14 -13.11 8.79
C GLY A 265 8.27 -12.50 9.61
N ASP A 266 9.49 -13.04 9.53
CA ASP A 266 10.64 -12.46 10.22
C ASP A 266 10.97 -11.05 9.74
N GLY A 267 10.46 -10.66 8.57
CA GLY A 267 10.65 -9.31 8.03
C GLY A 267 9.48 -8.36 8.22
N ILE A 268 8.53 -8.69 9.10
CA ILE A 268 7.31 -7.90 9.33
C ILE A 268 7.16 -7.64 10.83
N VAL A 269 6.81 -6.40 11.20
CA VAL A 269 6.48 -6.03 12.59
C VAL A 269 5.16 -5.27 12.56
N SER A 270 4.22 -5.66 13.43
CA SER A 270 2.97 -4.93 13.63
C SER A 270 3.16 -3.93 14.78
N VAL A 271 2.71 -2.70 14.60
CA VAL A 271 2.85 -1.62 15.58
C VAL A 271 1.47 -1.00 15.82
N SER A 272 0.94 -1.20 17.03
CA SER A 272 -0.36 -0.63 17.39
C SER A 272 -0.17 0.69 18.16
N TYR A 273 -1.10 1.64 17.96
CA TYR A 273 -1.11 2.93 18.67
C TYR A 273 -2.53 3.50 18.70
N GLN A 274 -2.80 4.39 19.70
CA GLN A 274 -4.12 5.00 19.93
C GLN A 274 -4.08 6.51 19.73
#